data_941ca548d8a1a4790b13df4d22c075ee
#
_entry.id   941ca548d8a1a4790b13df4d22c075ee
#
_cell.length_a   1.000
_cell.length_b   1.000
_cell.length_c   1.000
_cell.angle_alpha   90.00
_cell.angle_beta   90.00
_cell.angle_gamma   90.00
#
_symmetry.space_group_name_H-M   'P 1'
#
loop_
_entity.id
_entity.type
_entity.pdbx_description
1 polymer ?
#
loop_
_entity_poly.entity_id
_entity_poly.type
_entity_poly.pdbx_seq_one_letter_code
_entity_poly.pdbx_strand_id
1 'polypeptide(L)'
;TGLWLLTDSTVLLLTARLSTDSPIAPEAVPLVMGAASIAQALVMALAGHLSSLVGRRLLLVVWGAVAGLLGPVLWWAAVTAPTLAVAALLAALLQVATVSAYGPIAAYLSERFPTAIRSTGYGSAYSLSLVLPALYPFYVPALEPLLGRHATVMGMVALGGLLVVVGALLGPRLSPREIDADLDTVAERSTR
;
A
#
# COMPACT_ATOMS: atom_id res chain seq x y z
N THR A 1 7.41 4.81 -1.42
CA THR A 1 6.60 6.04 -1.21
C THR A 1 5.12 5.77 -1.46
N GLY A 2 4.70 5.27 -2.65
CA GLY A 2 3.29 5.09 -2.97
C GLY A 2 2.50 4.25 -1.96
N LEU A 3 3.03 3.09 -1.55
CA LEU A 3 2.39 2.23 -0.54
C LEU A 3 2.25 2.90 0.82
N TRP A 4 3.24 3.68 1.24
CA TRP A 4 3.16 4.44 2.49
C TRP A 4 2.09 5.52 2.42
N LEU A 5 1.99 6.26 1.29
CA LEU A 5 0.90 7.21 1.08
C LEU A 5 -0.48 6.55 1.14
N LEU A 6 -0.62 5.35 0.56
CA LEU A 6 -1.85 4.57 0.67
C LEU A 6 -2.14 4.19 2.12
N THR A 7 -1.14 3.72 2.87
CA THR A 7 -1.32 3.34 4.28
C THR A 7 -1.71 4.54 5.14
N ASP A 8 -0.97 5.65 5.06
CA ASP A 8 -1.26 6.85 5.84
C ASP A 8 -2.67 7.38 5.55
N SER A 9 -3.05 7.40 4.27
CA SER A 9 -4.37 7.85 3.85
C SER A 9 -5.51 6.92 4.31
N THR A 10 -5.33 5.60 4.20
CA THR A 10 -6.43 4.63 4.39
C THR A 10 -6.43 3.98 5.78
N VAL A 11 -5.40 4.19 6.58
CA VAL A 11 -5.35 3.75 7.98
C VAL A 11 -5.39 4.96 8.91
N LEU A 12 -4.38 5.84 8.87
CA LEU A 12 -4.27 6.94 9.83
C LEU A 12 -5.31 8.04 9.58
N LEU A 13 -5.35 8.58 8.36
CA LEU A 13 -6.29 9.67 8.03
C LEU A 13 -7.74 9.19 7.98
N LEU A 14 -8.00 7.95 7.52
CA LEU A 14 -9.33 7.38 7.59
C LEU A 14 -9.82 7.26 9.03
N THR A 15 -9.00 6.74 9.95
CA THR A 15 -9.34 6.65 11.38
C THR A 15 -9.70 8.01 11.95
N ALA A 16 -8.89 9.03 11.67
CA ALA A 16 -9.15 10.40 12.12
C ALA A 16 -10.47 10.94 11.55
N ARG A 17 -10.75 10.72 10.25
CA ARG A 17 -11.98 11.22 9.61
C ARG A 17 -13.22 10.45 10.00
N LEU A 18 -13.13 9.16 10.23
CA LEU A 18 -14.25 8.39 10.80
C LEU A 18 -14.61 8.89 12.19
N SER A 19 -13.63 9.33 12.99
CA SER A 19 -13.87 9.84 14.34
C SER A 19 -14.45 11.27 14.38
N THR A 20 -14.21 12.08 13.32
CA THR A 20 -14.59 13.51 13.31
C THR A 20 -15.69 13.87 12.34
N ASP A 21 -15.73 13.21 11.20
CA ASP A 21 -16.53 13.64 10.03
C ASP A 21 -17.64 12.62 9.67
N SER A 22 -17.62 11.44 10.29
CA SER A 22 -18.59 10.36 10.04
C SER A 22 -19.79 10.42 11.00
N PRO A 23 -20.97 9.93 10.60
CA PRO A 23 -22.10 9.76 11.51
C PRO A 23 -21.93 8.63 12.53
N ILE A 24 -20.81 7.89 12.48
CA ILE A 24 -20.53 6.77 13.36
C ILE A 24 -19.98 7.27 14.68
N ALA A 25 -20.42 6.65 15.78
CA ALA A 25 -19.91 6.96 17.12
C ALA A 25 -18.38 6.74 17.18
N PRO A 26 -17.60 7.73 17.68
CA PRO A 26 -16.12 7.64 17.67
C PRO A 26 -15.59 6.40 18.41
N GLU A 27 -16.27 5.92 19.44
CA GLU A 27 -15.95 4.71 20.19
C GLU A 27 -16.07 3.41 19.36
N ALA A 28 -16.83 3.45 18.26
CA ALA A 28 -16.99 2.30 17.36
C ALA A 28 -15.93 2.27 16.24
N VAL A 29 -15.18 3.36 16.02
CA VAL A 29 -14.15 3.44 14.98
C VAL A 29 -13.05 2.38 15.13
N PRO A 30 -12.54 2.07 16.34
CA PRO A 30 -11.58 0.98 16.52
C PRO A 30 -12.11 -0.38 16.05
N LEU A 31 -13.40 -0.65 16.20
CA LEU A 31 -14.01 -1.89 15.71
C LEU A 31 -14.03 -1.93 14.16
N VAL A 32 -14.40 -0.82 13.52
CA VAL A 32 -14.36 -0.68 12.04
C VAL A 32 -12.96 -0.93 11.52
N MET A 33 -11.97 -0.26 12.09
CA MET A 33 -10.58 -0.35 11.65
C MET A 33 -9.96 -1.72 11.97
N GLY A 34 -10.32 -2.32 13.10
CA GLY A 34 -9.91 -3.68 13.46
C GLY A 34 -10.43 -4.73 12.47
N ALA A 35 -11.71 -4.66 12.10
CA ALA A 35 -12.32 -5.54 11.11
C ALA A 35 -11.65 -5.36 9.72
N ALA A 36 -11.41 -4.11 9.32
CA ALA A 36 -10.73 -3.80 8.07
C ALA A 36 -9.28 -4.34 8.05
N SER A 37 -8.55 -4.22 9.15
CA SER A 37 -7.19 -4.73 9.28
C SER A 37 -7.10 -6.26 9.22
N ILE A 38 -8.09 -6.96 9.77
CA ILE A 38 -8.17 -8.43 9.66
C ILE A 38 -8.41 -8.83 8.20
N ALA A 39 -9.37 -8.22 7.53
CA ALA A 39 -9.65 -8.48 6.12
C ALA A 39 -8.42 -8.22 5.23
N GLN A 40 -7.76 -7.08 5.45
CA GLN A 40 -6.51 -6.71 4.78
C GLN A 40 -5.41 -7.75 5.00
N ALA A 41 -5.18 -8.19 6.24
CA ALA A 41 -4.12 -9.14 6.58
C ALA A 41 -4.30 -10.47 5.85
N LEU A 42 -5.54 -10.98 5.78
CA LEU A 42 -5.88 -12.21 5.06
C LEU A 42 -5.60 -12.06 3.55
N VAL A 43 -6.06 -10.97 2.95
CA VAL A 43 -5.85 -10.72 1.51
C VAL A 43 -4.37 -10.42 1.21
N MET A 44 -3.65 -9.75 2.10
CA MET A 44 -2.22 -9.49 1.95
C MET A 44 -1.40 -10.79 1.89
N ALA A 45 -1.72 -11.78 2.72
CA ALA A 45 -1.10 -13.10 2.67
C ALA A 45 -1.39 -13.80 1.33
N LEU A 46 -2.65 -13.78 0.87
CA LEU A 46 -3.05 -14.32 -0.43
C LEU A 46 -2.37 -13.57 -1.59
N ALA A 47 -2.27 -12.24 -1.53
CA ALA A 47 -1.61 -11.42 -2.54
C ALA A 47 -0.12 -11.75 -2.65
N GLY A 48 0.55 -12.01 -1.53
CA GLY A 48 1.92 -12.50 -1.51
C GLY A 48 2.09 -13.81 -2.28
N HIS A 49 1.23 -14.79 -2.02
CA HIS A 49 1.23 -16.08 -2.73
C HIS A 49 0.88 -15.91 -4.22
N LEU A 50 -0.19 -15.17 -4.52
CA LEU A 50 -0.63 -14.92 -5.90
C LEU A 50 0.47 -14.24 -6.74
N SER A 51 1.27 -13.38 -6.12
CA SER A 51 2.35 -12.67 -6.80
C SER A 51 3.45 -13.60 -7.35
N SER A 52 3.65 -14.76 -6.71
CA SER A 52 4.60 -15.77 -7.20
C SER A 52 4.08 -16.54 -8.41
N LEU A 53 2.75 -16.62 -8.60
CA LEU A 53 2.10 -17.32 -9.71
C LEU A 53 1.92 -16.43 -10.94
N VAL A 54 1.45 -15.20 -10.74
CA VAL A 54 1.06 -14.27 -11.82
C VAL A 54 2.20 -13.34 -12.23
N GLY A 55 3.21 -13.22 -11.35
CA GLY A 55 4.30 -12.27 -11.52
C GLY A 55 4.09 -11.00 -10.71
N ARG A 56 5.10 -10.65 -9.91
CA ARG A 56 5.03 -9.57 -8.91
C ARG A 56 4.79 -8.20 -9.52
N ARG A 57 5.42 -7.93 -10.68
CA ARG A 57 5.27 -6.66 -11.39
C ARG A 57 3.83 -6.45 -11.88
N LEU A 58 3.25 -7.46 -12.54
CA LEU A 58 1.88 -7.36 -13.05
C LEU A 58 0.89 -7.15 -11.91
N LEU A 59 1.04 -7.92 -10.82
CA LEU A 59 0.17 -7.80 -9.67
C LEU A 59 0.24 -6.39 -9.04
N LEU A 60 1.44 -5.82 -8.88
CA LEU A 60 1.62 -4.47 -8.35
C LEU A 60 1.02 -3.39 -9.27
N VAL A 61 1.15 -3.54 -10.60
CA VAL A 61 0.54 -2.61 -11.56
C VAL A 61 -0.98 -2.65 -11.45
N VAL A 62 -1.57 -3.85 -11.47
CA VAL A 62 -3.03 -4.00 -11.37
C VAL A 62 -3.51 -3.48 -10.01
N TRP A 63 -2.84 -3.85 -8.92
CA TRP A 63 -3.22 -3.42 -7.58
C TRP A 63 -3.10 -1.91 -7.39
N GLY A 64 -1.99 -1.31 -7.87
CA GLY A 64 -1.81 0.13 -7.83
C GLY A 64 -2.87 0.88 -8.65
N ALA A 65 -3.26 0.34 -9.81
CA ALA A 65 -4.35 0.90 -10.61
C ALA A 65 -5.70 0.81 -9.87
N VAL A 66 -6.01 -0.34 -9.28
CA VAL A 66 -7.22 -0.52 -8.46
C VAL A 66 -7.21 0.46 -7.27
N ALA A 67 -6.09 0.54 -6.54
CA ALA A 67 -5.94 1.47 -5.42
C ALA A 67 -6.13 2.93 -5.84
N GLY A 68 -5.52 3.35 -6.96
CA GLY A 68 -5.59 4.74 -7.42
C GLY A 68 -6.95 5.14 -8.00
N LEU A 69 -7.67 4.21 -8.62
CA LEU A 69 -8.96 4.50 -9.26
C LEU A 69 -10.14 4.28 -8.31
N LEU A 70 -10.20 3.15 -7.62
CA LEU A 70 -11.30 2.81 -6.72
C LEU A 70 -11.08 3.33 -5.30
N GLY A 71 -9.83 3.44 -4.86
CA GLY A 71 -9.49 3.88 -3.51
C GLY A 71 -10.13 5.21 -3.10
N PRO A 72 -10.03 6.29 -3.91
CA PRO A 72 -10.68 7.56 -3.60
C PRO A 72 -12.20 7.44 -3.40
N VAL A 73 -12.87 6.65 -4.24
CA VAL A 73 -14.31 6.43 -4.17
C VAL A 73 -14.68 5.65 -2.91
N LEU A 74 -13.96 4.57 -2.63
CA LEU A 74 -14.16 3.75 -1.41
C LEU A 74 -13.88 4.57 -0.15
N TRP A 75 -12.87 5.44 -0.18
CA TRP A 75 -12.53 6.32 0.95
C TRP A 75 -13.66 7.29 1.26
N TRP A 76 -14.18 7.97 0.24
CA TRP A 76 -15.33 8.87 0.38
C TRP A 76 -16.56 8.12 0.91
N ALA A 77 -16.88 6.98 0.30
CA ALA A 77 -18.01 6.17 0.71
C ALA A 77 -17.88 5.66 2.15
N ALA A 78 -16.67 5.31 2.61
CA ALA A 78 -16.43 4.87 3.99
C ALA A 78 -16.68 5.98 5.01
N VAL A 79 -16.20 7.22 4.74
CA VAL A 79 -16.38 8.36 5.64
C VAL A 79 -17.85 8.80 5.71
N THR A 80 -18.59 8.68 4.61
CA THR A 80 -20.01 9.07 4.51
C THR A 80 -20.98 7.92 4.77
N ALA A 81 -20.48 6.77 5.19
CA ALA A 81 -21.30 5.57 5.41
C ALA A 81 -22.39 5.80 6.47
N PRO A 82 -23.65 5.43 6.18
CA PRO A 82 -24.78 5.75 7.07
C PRO A 82 -24.84 4.83 8.30
N THR A 83 -24.19 3.68 8.28
CA THR A 83 -24.22 2.71 9.38
C THR A 83 -22.84 2.11 9.64
N LEU A 84 -22.65 1.64 10.88
CA LEU A 84 -21.41 0.98 11.30
C LEU A 84 -21.03 -0.21 10.39
N ALA A 85 -21.99 -1.03 10.02
CA ALA A 85 -21.74 -2.21 9.17
C ALA A 85 -21.28 -1.82 7.77
N VAL A 86 -21.88 -0.79 7.18
CA VAL A 86 -21.48 -0.27 5.86
C VAL A 86 -20.09 0.37 5.93
N ALA A 87 -19.80 1.13 6.98
CA ALA A 87 -18.47 1.71 7.18
C ALA A 87 -17.40 0.63 7.34
N ALA A 88 -17.66 -0.40 8.14
CA ALA A 88 -16.73 -1.52 8.31
C ALA A 88 -16.46 -2.26 7.00
N LEU A 89 -17.50 -2.52 6.21
CA LEU A 89 -17.37 -3.15 4.90
C LEU A 89 -16.54 -2.28 3.93
N LEU A 90 -16.86 -0.98 3.84
CA LEU A 90 -16.18 -0.07 2.93
C LEU A 90 -14.72 0.20 3.35
N ALA A 91 -14.46 0.32 4.65
CA ALA A 91 -13.10 0.42 5.18
C ALA A 91 -12.29 -0.87 4.90
N ALA A 92 -12.92 -2.05 5.06
CA ALA A 92 -12.28 -3.32 4.72
C ALA A 92 -11.96 -3.41 3.22
N LEU A 93 -12.90 -3.08 2.34
CA LEU A 93 -12.68 -3.05 0.89
C LEU A 93 -11.59 -2.05 0.51
N LEU A 94 -11.57 -0.87 1.14
CA LEU A 94 -10.55 0.14 0.91
C LEU A 94 -9.17 -0.35 1.32
N GLN A 95 -9.00 -0.90 2.53
CA GLN A 95 -7.71 -1.43 3.00
C GLN A 95 -7.24 -2.63 2.16
N VAL A 96 -8.15 -3.51 1.78
CA VAL A 96 -7.86 -4.60 0.85
C VAL A 96 -7.38 -4.06 -0.49
N ALA A 97 -8.07 -3.07 -1.07
CA ALA A 97 -7.71 -2.49 -2.36
C ALA A 97 -6.38 -1.72 -2.33
N THR A 98 -5.97 -1.18 -1.18
CA THR A 98 -4.80 -0.29 -1.08
C THR A 98 -3.61 -0.96 -0.39
N VAL A 99 -3.79 -1.47 0.82
CA VAL A 99 -2.69 -1.92 1.70
C VAL A 99 -2.25 -3.36 1.43
N SER A 100 -3.13 -4.21 0.88
CA SER A 100 -2.75 -5.61 0.59
C SER A 100 -1.62 -5.76 -0.45
N ALA A 101 -1.31 -4.70 -1.20
CA ALA A 101 -0.13 -4.64 -2.08
C ALA A 101 1.21 -4.77 -1.33
N TYR A 102 1.23 -4.67 0.01
CA TYR A 102 2.40 -5.00 0.81
C TYR A 102 2.78 -6.49 0.76
N GLY A 103 1.86 -7.40 0.46
CA GLY A 103 2.15 -8.82 0.33
C GLY A 103 3.30 -9.13 -0.62
N PRO A 104 3.27 -8.67 -1.89
CA PRO A 104 4.34 -8.90 -2.85
C PRO A 104 5.56 -7.98 -2.71
N ILE A 105 5.46 -6.83 -2.00
CA ILE A 105 6.47 -5.76 -2.09
C ILE A 105 7.84 -6.16 -1.52
N ALA A 106 7.86 -6.91 -0.43
CA ALA A 106 9.10 -7.32 0.21
C ALA A 106 9.95 -8.17 -0.74
N ALA A 107 9.32 -9.13 -1.37
CA ALA A 107 9.95 -9.97 -2.37
C ALA A 107 10.31 -9.19 -3.63
N TYR A 108 9.38 -8.36 -4.14
CA TYR A 108 9.64 -7.49 -5.29
C TYR A 108 10.85 -6.58 -5.11
N LEU A 109 11.01 -5.95 -3.95
CA LEU A 109 12.14 -5.07 -3.67
C LEU A 109 13.43 -5.85 -3.43
N SER A 110 13.39 -6.96 -2.68
CA SER A 110 14.58 -7.75 -2.37
C SER A 110 15.24 -8.34 -3.62
N GLU A 111 14.45 -8.71 -4.62
CA GLU A 111 14.93 -9.20 -5.91
C GLU A 111 15.63 -8.15 -6.78
N ARG A 112 15.57 -6.86 -6.41
CA ARG A 112 16.22 -5.77 -7.13
C ARG A 112 17.69 -5.59 -6.78
N PHE A 113 18.15 -6.24 -5.73
CA PHE A 113 19.50 -6.07 -5.22
C PHE A 113 20.28 -7.40 -5.28
N PRO A 114 21.54 -7.37 -5.74
CA PRO A 114 22.43 -8.52 -5.65
C PRO A 114 22.51 -9.03 -4.21
N THR A 115 22.73 -10.33 -4.05
CA THR A 115 22.72 -11.00 -2.72
C THR A 115 23.67 -10.33 -1.72
N ALA A 116 24.84 -9.86 -2.18
CA ALA A 116 25.84 -9.22 -1.33
C ALA A 116 25.39 -7.93 -0.65
N ILE A 117 24.43 -7.18 -1.25
CA ILE A 117 23.95 -5.89 -0.72
C ILE A 117 22.42 -5.88 -0.52
N ARG A 118 21.77 -7.02 -0.64
CA ARG A 118 20.31 -7.14 -0.65
C ARG A 118 19.65 -6.56 0.60
N SER A 119 20.15 -6.88 1.78
CA SER A 119 19.59 -6.38 3.06
C SER A 119 19.73 -4.87 3.19
N THR A 120 20.92 -4.33 2.89
CA THR A 120 21.19 -2.89 2.96
C THR A 120 20.41 -2.13 1.88
N GLY A 121 20.42 -2.64 0.64
CA GLY A 121 19.69 -2.02 -0.48
C GLY A 121 18.18 -1.99 -0.23
N TYR A 122 17.61 -3.13 0.18
CA TYR A 122 16.19 -3.21 0.56
C TYR A 122 15.86 -2.25 1.72
N GLY A 123 16.63 -2.31 2.82
CA GLY A 123 16.39 -1.49 4.01
C GLY A 123 16.47 -0.01 3.70
N SER A 124 17.49 0.43 2.95
CA SER A 124 17.64 1.85 2.54
C SER A 124 16.50 2.30 1.63
N ALA A 125 16.14 1.52 0.61
CA ALA A 125 15.05 1.86 -0.30
C ALA A 125 13.71 1.94 0.44
N TYR A 126 13.45 1.00 1.36
CA TYR A 126 12.24 0.97 2.16
C TYR A 126 12.17 2.16 3.11
N SER A 127 13.24 2.47 3.86
CA SER A 127 13.30 3.58 4.82
C SER A 127 13.19 4.95 4.12
N LEU A 128 13.91 5.15 3.00
CA LEU A 128 13.83 6.40 2.24
C LEU A 128 12.43 6.63 1.65
N SER A 129 11.73 5.55 1.31
CA SER A 129 10.37 5.65 0.76
C SER A 129 9.34 6.16 1.77
N LEU A 130 9.63 6.09 3.07
CA LEU A 130 8.77 6.56 4.16
C LEU A 130 8.88 8.09 4.39
N VAL A 131 10.02 8.71 4.04
CA VAL A 131 10.31 10.12 4.42
C VAL A 131 9.21 11.07 3.93
N LEU A 132 8.85 11.01 2.66
CA LEU A 132 7.81 11.89 2.10
C LEU A 132 6.42 11.62 2.71
N PRO A 133 5.92 10.37 2.78
CA PRO A 133 4.67 10.07 3.46
C PRO A 133 4.63 10.54 4.91
N ALA A 134 5.68 10.32 5.69
CA ALA A 134 5.74 10.72 7.11
C ALA A 134 5.56 12.23 7.35
N LEU A 135 5.76 13.05 6.31
CA LEU A 135 5.54 14.50 6.39
C LEU A 135 4.06 14.90 6.21
N TYR A 136 3.12 13.93 6.16
CA TYR A 136 1.69 14.22 5.99
C TYR A 136 1.13 15.24 7.01
N PRO A 137 1.57 15.34 8.27
CA PRO A 137 1.06 16.33 9.20
C PRO A 137 1.36 17.78 8.79
N PHE A 138 2.30 17.98 7.89
CA PHE A 138 2.65 19.31 7.37
C PHE A 138 1.94 19.64 6.07
N TYR A 139 1.93 18.71 5.09
CA TYR A 139 1.35 19.03 3.79
C TYR A 139 -0.18 18.82 3.72
N VAL A 140 -0.77 17.93 4.54
CA VAL A 140 -2.23 17.75 4.54
C VAL A 140 -2.93 19.03 4.99
N PRO A 141 -2.61 19.65 6.14
CA PRO A 141 -3.24 20.92 6.54
C PRO A 141 -2.98 22.07 5.57
N ALA A 142 -1.85 22.06 4.85
CA ALA A 142 -1.55 23.08 3.84
C ALA A 142 -2.36 22.91 2.56
N LEU A 143 -2.73 21.68 2.20
CA LEU A 143 -3.52 21.37 0.99
C LEU A 143 -5.03 21.44 1.22
N GLU A 144 -5.50 21.18 2.42
CA GLU A 144 -6.94 21.19 2.75
C GLU A 144 -7.67 22.50 2.41
N PRO A 145 -7.10 23.71 2.66
CA PRO A 145 -7.74 24.95 2.26
C PRO A 145 -7.86 25.12 0.74
N LEU A 146 -7.00 24.49 -0.05
CA LEU A 146 -6.94 24.61 -1.50
C LEU A 146 -7.83 23.59 -2.21
N LEU A 147 -7.81 22.35 -1.74
CA LEU A 147 -8.47 21.22 -2.40
C LEU A 147 -9.75 20.78 -1.70
N GLY A 148 -9.91 21.16 -0.44
CA GLY A 148 -10.95 20.63 0.44
C GLY A 148 -10.49 19.41 1.23
N ARG A 149 -11.10 19.24 2.38
CA ARG A 149 -10.69 18.29 3.42
C ARG A 149 -10.66 16.84 2.93
N HIS A 150 -11.71 16.41 2.25
CA HIS A 150 -11.83 15.05 1.73
C HIS A 150 -11.05 14.86 0.43
N ALA A 151 -11.12 15.85 -0.47
CA ALA A 151 -10.44 15.79 -1.76
C ALA A 151 -8.90 15.68 -1.61
N THR A 152 -8.32 16.29 -0.58
CA THR A 152 -6.89 16.16 -0.26
C THR A 152 -6.52 14.71 -0.02
N VAL A 153 -7.24 13.99 0.83
CA VAL A 153 -6.94 12.59 1.13
C VAL A 153 -7.24 11.68 -0.06
N MET A 154 -8.35 11.93 -0.77
CA MET A 154 -8.67 11.20 -2.01
C MET A 154 -7.56 11.36 -3.06
N GLY A 155 -7.02 12.58 -3.19
CA GLY A 155 -5.88 12.86 -4.07
C GLY A 155 -4.61 12.13 -3.65
N MET A 156 -4.36 12.00 -2.34
CA MET A 156 -3.23 11.22 -1.82
C MET A 156 -3.38 9.73 -2.12
N VAL A 157 -4.58 9.18 -2.00
CA VAL A 157 -4.86 7.77 -2.36
C VAL A 157 -4.64 7.56 -3.87
N ALA A 158 -5.16 8.46 -4.71
CA ALA A 158 -4.96 8.39 -6.16
C ALA A 158 -3.46 8.48 -6.53
N LEU A 159 -2.74 9.44 -5.93
CA LEU A 159 -1.30 9.60 -6.13
C LEU A 159 -0.52 8.38 -5.64
N GLY A 160 -0.88 7.83 -4.48
CA GLY A 160 -0.27 6.61 -3.95
C GLY A 160 -0.40 5.44 -4.91
N GLY A 161 -1.59 5.19 -5.44
CA GLY A 161 -1.84 4.16 -6.45
C GLY A 161 -1.03 4.40 -7.73
N LEU A 162 -1.01 5.64 -8.24
CA LEU A 162 -0.21 6.01 -9.41
C LEU A 162 1.28 5.74 -9.18
N LEU A 163 1.82 6.11 -8.04
CA LEU A 163 3.24 5.87 -7.70
C LEU A 163 3.56 4.38 -7.60
N VAL A 164 2.63 3.55 -7.14
CA VAL A 164 2.81 2.08 -7.15
C VAL A 164 2.87 1.56 -8.59
N VAL A 165 1.97 2.01 -9.47
CA VAL A 165 1.97 1.62 -10.89
C VAL A 165 3.28 2.05 -11.57
N VAL A 166 3.64 3.32 -11.45
CA VAL A 166 4.87 3.86 -12.06
C VAL A 166 6.11 3.14 -11.52
N GLY A 167 6.21 2.96 -10.21
CA GLY A 167 7.34 2.25 -9.60
C GLY A 167 7.44 0.79 -10.05
N ALA A 168 6.31 0.10 -10.22
CA ALA A 168 6.28 -1.26 -10.75
C ALA A 168 6.64 -1.31 -12.24
N LEU A 169 6.25 -0.32 -13.03
CA LEU A 169 6.55 -0.26 -14.47
C LEU A 169 8.02 0.08 -14.73
N LEU A 170 8.60 0.98 -13.96
CA LEU A 170 10.02 1.38 -14.10
C LEU A 170 11.01 0.30 -13.63
N GLY A 171 10.55 -0.63 -12.80
CA GLY A 171 11.40 -1.73 -12.33
C GLY A 171 11.77 -2.72 -13.44
N PRO A 172 13.00 -3.31 -13.43
CA PRO A 172 13.42 -4.30 -14.42
C PRO A 172 12.49 -5.53 -14.38
N ARG A 173 12.38 -6.19 -15.53
CA ARG A 173 11.69 -7.48 -15.66
C ARG A 173 12.72 -8.57 -15.33
N LEU A 174 12.70 -9.10 -14.13
CA LEU A 174 13.52 -10.25 -13.76
C LEU A 174 12.73 -11.53 -14.10
N SER A 175 13.33 -12.40 -14.89
CA SER A 175 12.79 -13.73 -15.13
C SER A 175 13.18 -14.67 -13.99
N PRO A 176 12.39 -15.73 -13.72
CA PRO A 176 12.75 -16.74 -12.74
C PRO A 176 14.14 -17.33 -12.96
N ARG A 177 14.56 -17.49 -14.22
CA ARG A 177 15.89 -18.00 -14.59
C ARG A 177 17.05 -17.08 -14.19
N GLU A 178 16.84 -15.75 -14.24
CA GLU A 178 17.87 -14.79 -13.81
C GLU A 178 18.03 -14.77 -12.30
N ILE A 179 16.94 -15.03 -11.57
CA ILE A 179 16.95 -15.14 -10.10
C ILE A 179 17.70 -16.42 -9.68
N ASP A 180 17.43 -17.52 -10.34
CA ASP A 180 18.08 -18.82 -10.06
C ASP A 180 19.57 -18.78 -10.41
N ALA A 181 19.97 -18.18 -11.53
CA ALA A 181 21.38 -18.02 -11.93
C ALA A 181 22.20 -17.21 -10.92
N ASP A 182 21.60 -16.22 -10.25
CA ASP A 182 22.29 -15.44 -9.20
C ASP A 182 22.52 -16.29 -7.93
N LEU A 183 21.64 -17.23 -7.63
CA LEU A 183 21.79 -18.19 -6.52
C LEU A 183 22.89 -19.21 -6.80
N ASP A 184 22.99 -19.72 -8.01
CA ASP A 184 24.01 -20.71 -8.41
C ASP A 184 25.42 -20.11 -8.35
N THR A 185 25.59 -18.86 -8.81
CA THR A 185 26.89 -18.16 -8.73
C THR A 185 27.35 -17.88 -7.29
N VAL A 186 26.40 -17.70 -6.35
CA VAL A 186 26.71 -17.52 -4.92
C VAL A 186 27.10 -18.87 -4.29
N ALA A 187 26.40 -19.94 -4.64
CA ALA A 187 26.72 -21.28 -4.15
C ALA A 187 28.12 -21.72 -4.57
N GLU A 188 28.52 -21.50 -5.82
CA GLU A 188 29.86 -21.80 -6.33
C GLU A 188 30.98 -21.00 -5.64
N ARG A 189 30.72 -19.74 -5.26
CA ARG A 189 31.70 -18.92 -4.52
C ARG A 189 31.85 -19.34 -3.05
N SER A 190 30.84 -19.94 -2.45
CA SER A 190 30.88 -20.38 -1.05
C SER A 190 31.60 -21.73 -0.89
N THR A 191 31.84 -22.46 -1.98
CA THR A 191 32.51 -23.77 -1.99
C THR A 191 33.99 -23.67 -2.37
N ARG A 192 34.50 -22.49 -2.66
CA ARG A 192 35.92 -22.18 -2.90
C ARG A 192 36.53 -21.43 -1.72
#